data_5b0a40bca769347715b8c37136ba5b29
#
_entry.id   5b0a40bca769347715b8c37136ba5b29
#
_cell.length_a   1.000
_cell.length_b   1.000
_cell.length_c   1.000
_cell.angle_alpha   90.00
_cell.angle_beta   90.00
_cell.angle_gamma   90.00
#
_symmetry.space_group_name_H-M   'P 1'
#
loop_
_entity.id
_entity.type
_entity.pdbx_description
1 polymer ?
#
loop_
_entity_poly.entity_id
_entity_poly.type
_entity_poly.pdbx_seq_one_letter_code
_entity_poly.pdbx_strand_id
1 'polypeptide(L)'
;NLYKYEIDGVIVADDNTYKRTDKNPKHAFAFKMVISDQIAETQVTDVIWSPSKDGYLKPRVRINPVYINGVKIEYATGFNGQFIQQNKIGIGAVVQIIRSGDVIPYIKAVTVPAETAKMPTEPYIWTDTHVDVLLANKDDNQIVLEKQITLFFTGIEVVGLSTGNVKRLMKAGYNTVSKILQMKVTDFMRVEGFQEKMAEKIHASIQEQLKQVSLPKLLAAANTLGRGMGERKIKPILETYPHILTSGETDEEKRMKLQQINGIGKENAHTFVENIPKAVEFLTQCKLMYKLVTNQTNQTNQ
;
A
#
# COMPACT_ATOMS: atom_id res chain seq x y z
N ASN A 1 31.88 16.83 -16.85
CA ASN A 1 30.79 17.29 -15.98
C ASN A 1 31.16 18.68 -15.42
N LEU A 2 30.52 19.73 -15.96
CA LEU A 2 30.69 21.09 -15.49
C LEU A 2 29.67 21.48 -14.40
N TYR A 3 28.75 20.58 -14.04
CA TYR A 3 27.73 20.85 -13.04
C TYR A 3 28.26 20.53 -11.64
N LYS A 4 28.11 21.49 -10.73
CA LYS A 4 28.73 21.48 -9.39
C LYS A 4 28.01 20.59 -8.37
N TYR A 5 26.79 20.19 -8.65
CA TYR A 5 25.93 19.44 -7.73
C TYR A 5 25.69 18.01 -8.25
N GLU A 6 25.52 17.05 -7.33
CA GLU A 6 25.04 15.72 -7.67
C GLU A 6 23.60 15.83 -8.19
N ILE A 7 23.30 15.11 -9.27
CA ILE A 7 21.97 15.05 -9.89
C ILE A 7 21.44 13.62 -9.85
N ASP A 8 20.18 13.47 -9.49
CA ASP A 8 19.48 12.16 -9.46
C ASP A 8 19.04 11.70 -10.85
N GLY A 9 18.93 12.61 -11.80
CA GLY A 9 18.53 12.31 -13.17
C GLY A 9 18.36 13.56 -14.01
N VAL A 10 18.05 13.35 -15.27
CA VAL A 10 17.79 14.40 -16.24
C VAL A 10 16.37 14.25 -16.75
N ILE A 11 15.63 15.37 -16.85
CA ILE A 11 14.33 15.37 -17.52
C ILE A 11 14.58 15.75 -18.99
N VAL A 12 14.14 14.88 -19.88
CA VAL A 12 14.15 15.13 -21.32
C VAL A 12 12.73 15.47 -21.73
N ALA A 13 12.55 16.65 -22.28
CA ALA A 13 11.26 17.14 -22.78
C ALA A 13 11.42 17.63 -24.22
N ASP A 14 10.35 17.64 -25.00
CA ASP A 14 10.36 18.37 -26.25
C ASP A 14 10.31 19.89 -26.04
N ASP A 15 10.66 20.67 -27.03
CA ASP A 15 10.88 22.12 -26.95
C ASP A 15 9.57 22.95 -27.05
N ASN A 16 8.41 22.28 -27.14
CA ASN A 16 7.13 22.97 -27.24
C ASN A 16 6.62 23.44 -25.87
N THR A 17 5.78 24.46 -25.88
CA THR A 17 5.13 24.94 -24.66
C THR A 17 3.85 24.17 -24.38
N TYR A 18 3.73 23.57 -23.21
CA TYR A 18 2.57 22.79 -22.77
C TYR A 18 1.88 23.42 -21.57
N LYS A 19 0.55 23.33 -21.54
CA LYS A 19 -0.23 23.71 -20.36
C LYS A 19 0.08 22.73 -19.22
N ARG A 20 0.41 23.25 -18.04
CA ARG A 20 0.64 22.43 -16.84
C ARG A 20 -0.64 21.67 -16.44
N THR A 21 -0.49 20.40 -16.12
CA THR A 21 -1.56 19.53 -15.59
C THR A 21 -1.04 18.83 -14.34
N ASP A 22 -1.95 18.31 -13.51
CA ASP A 22 -1.60 17.53 -12.31
C ASP A 22 -1.13 16.09 -12.63
N LYS A 23 -1.06 15.74 -13.92
CA LYS A 23 -0.62 14.44 -14.40
C LYS A 23 0.83 14.48 -14.88
N ASN A 24 1.50 13.33 -14.87
CA ASN A 24 2.81 13.21 -15.48
C ASN A 24 2.75 13.65 -16.95
N PRO A 25 3.68 14.50 -17.42
CA PRO A 25 3.69 14.98 -18.78
C PRO A 25 3.92 13.84 -19.77
N LYS A 26 3.17 13.83 -20.86
CA LYS A 26 3.36 12.87 -21.96
C LYS A 26 4.51 13.25 -22.90
N HIS A 27 4.91 14.53 -22.87
CA HIS A 27 5.94 15.15 -23.70
C HIS A 27 7.31 15.19 -23.01
N ALA A 28 7.44 14.61 -21.83
CA ALA A 28 8.69 14.56 -21.08
C ALA A 28 8.83 13.21 -20.36
N PHE A 29 10.07 12.79 -20.20
CA PHE A 29 10.41 11.62 -19.40
C PHE A 29 11.64 11.87 -18.55
N ALA A 30 11.73 11.21 -17.40
CA ALA A 30 12.90 11.24 -16.55
C ALA A 30 13.91 10.18 -17.01
N PHE A 31 15.11 10.59 -17.34
CA PHE A 31 16.24 9.71 -17.63
C PHE A 31 17.13 9.66 -16.38
N LYS A 32 17.14 8.51 -15.73
CA LYS A 32 18.01 8.24 -14.58
C LYS A 32 19.20 7.41 -15.06
N MET A 33 20.39 7.99 -15.00
CA MET A 33 21.62 7.31 -15.31
C MET A 33 22.29 6.88 -14.02
N VAL A 34 22.56 5.60 -13.89
CA VAL A 34 23.37 5.07 -12.80
C VAL A 34 24.83 5.44 -13.07
N ILE A 35 25.30 6.53 -12.45
CA ILE A 35 26.64 7.08 -12.73
C ILE A 35 27.74 6.30 -12.02
N SER A 36 27.44 5.63 -10.88
CA SER A 36 28.33 4.68 -10.21
C SER A 36 27.53 3.76 -9.31
N ASP A 37 27.58 2.46 -9.60
CA ASP A 37 27.11 1.42 -8.68
C ASP A 37 28.22 1.18 -7.66
N GLN A 38 28.09 1.71 -6.46
CA GLN A 38 28.94 1.26 -5.37
C GLN A 38 28.34 0.00 -4.77
N ILE A 39 29.14 -1.05 -4.79
CA ILE A 39 28.79 -2.36 -4.24
C ILE A 39 29.57 -2.52 -2.95
N ALA A 40 28.89 -2.94 -1.89
CA ALA A 40 29.53 -3.36 -0.65
C ALA A 40 29.18 -4.82 -0.37
N GLU A 41 30.17 -5.61 0.02
CA GLU A 41 29.96 -6.98 0.49
C GLU A 41 29.84 -6.98 2.01
N THR A 42 28.85 -7.72 2.54
CA THR A 42 28.56 -7.75 3.97
C THR A 42 27.84 -9.03 4.37
N GLN A 43 27.84 -9.33 5.66
CA GLN A 43 27.18 -10.50 6.22
C GLN A 43 25.76 -10.17 6.71
N VAL A 44 24.85 -11.08 6.44
CA VAL A 44 23.47 -11.05 6.95
C VAL A 44 23.46 -11.41 8.43
N THR A 45 22.87 -10.55 9.23
CA THR A 45 22.69 -10.75 10.69
C THR A 45 21.28 -11.21 11.03
N ASP A 46 20.30 -10.88 10.20
CA ASP A 46 18.92 -11.29 10.41
C ASP A 46 18.07 -11.15 9.12
N VAL A 47 16.95 -11.84 9.06
CA VAL A 47 15.86 -11.60 8.08
C VAL A 47 14.59 -11.35 8.86
N ILE A 48 14.08 -10.12 8.77
CA ILE A 48 12.91 -9.64 9.50
C ILE A 48 11.72 -9.69 8.56
N TRP A 49 10.68 -10.41 8.95
CA TRP A 49 9.44 -10.54 8.21
C TRP A 49 8.38 -9.63 8.80
N SER A 50 7.72 -8.85 7.96
CA SER A 50 6.66 -7.95 8.39
C SER A 50 5.46 -8.08 7.45
N PRO A 51 4.24 -8.25 7.98
CA PRO A 51 3.06 -8.35 7.14
C PRO A 51 2.71 -7.00 6.52
N SER A 52 2.29 -7.03 5.26
CA SER A 52 1.63 -5.91 4.60
C SER A 52 0.17 -5.79 5.06
N LYS A 53 -0.53 -4.74 4.62
CA LYS A 53 -1.99 -4.59 4.83
C LYS A 53 -2.84 -5.72 4.25
N ASP A 54 -2.30 -6.47 3.29
CA ASP A 54 -2.95 -7.60 2.65
C ASP A 54 -2.50 -8.95 3.23
N GLY A 55 -1.69 -8.94 4.29
CA GLY A 55 -1.16 -10.13 4.95
C GLY A 55 0.06 -10.76 4.28
N TYR A 56 0.58 -10.18 3.19
CA TYR A 56 1.81 -10.66 2.57
C TYR A 56 3.00 -10.36 3.48
N LEU A 57 3.77 -11.37 3.82
CA LEU A 57 5.00 -11.23 4.60
C LEU A 57 6.11 -10.72 3.70
N LYS A 58 6.65 -9.56 4.04
CA LYS A 58 7.73 -8.90 3.28
C LYS A 58 9.04 -9.00 4.04
N PRO A 59 10.09 -9.58 3.42
CA PRO A 59 11.39 -9.72 4.07
C PRO A 59 12.20 -8.44 4.00
N ARG A 60 12.80 -8.07 5.11
CA ARG A 60 13.81 -7.03 5.25
C ARG A 60 15.07 -7.66 5.79
N VAL A 61 16.14 -7.64 5.03
CA VAL A 61 17.40 -8.28 5.40
C VAL A 61 18.24 -7.30 6.21
N ARG A 62 18.56 -7.67 7.45
CA ARG A 62 19.48 -6.94 8.31
C ARG A 62 20.89 -7.43 8.05
N ILE A 63 21.84 -6.50 7.91
CA ILE A 63 23.22 -6.76 7.57
C ILE A 63 24.16 -6.11 8.58
N ASN A 64 25.41 -6.58 8.65
CA ASN A 64 26.45 -5.79 9.26
C ASN A 64 26.55 -4.44 8.54
N PRO A 65 26.57 -3.32 9.26
CA PRO A 65 26.53 -2.00 8.64
C PRO A 65 27.66 -1.79 7.64
N VAL A 66 27.30 -1.26 6.47
CA VAL A 66 28.26 -0.83 5.43
C VAL A 66 28.00 0.61 5.04
N TYR A 67 28.99 1.26 4.47
CA TYR A 67 28.88 2.62 3.95
C TYR A 67 28.95 2.61 2.44
N ILE A 68 27.92 3.13 1.78
CA ILE A 68 27.89 3.34 0.33
C ILE A 68 27.56 4.81 0.07
N ASN A 69 28.44 5.49 -0.66
CA ASN A 69 28.32 6.94 -0.92
C ASN A 69 28.15 7.76 0.37
N GLY A 70 28.90 7.43 1.43
CA GLY A 70 28.83 8.13 2.72
C GLY A 70 27.57 7.83 3.55
N VAL A 71 26.66 7.01 3.07
CA VAL A 71 25.42 6.63 3.78
C VAL A 71 25.59 5.27 4.43
N LYS A 72 25.28 5.21 5.73
CA LYS A 72 25.27 3.97 6.51
C LYS A 72 24.06 3.13 6.11
N ILE A 73 24.28 1.89 5.70
CA ILE A 73 23.25 0.92 5.33
C ILE A 73 23.28 -0.23 6.31
N GLU A 74 22.14 -0.51 6.93
CA GLU A 74 21.94 -1.59 7.91
C GLU A 74 20.89 -2.60 7.44
N TYR A 75 20.13 -2.24 6.39
CA TYR A 75 19.04 -3.05 5.86
C TYR A 75 19.00 -2.99 4.33
N ALA A 76 18.62 -4.11 3.73
CA ALA A 76 18.32 -4.20 2.32
C ALA A 76 16.96 -4.90 2.10
N THR A 77 16.32 -4.66 0.96
CA THR A 77 15.12 -5.41 0.60
C THR A 77 15.47 -6.87 0.33
N GLY A 78 14.65 -7.77 0.87
CA GLY A 78 14.70 -9.22 0.58
C GLY A 78 13.73 -9.63 -0.53
N PHE A 79 13.10 -8.68 -1.21
CA PHE A 79 12.13 -8.84 -2.29
C PHE A 79 10.88 -9.64 -1.89
N ASN A 80 10.96 -10.98 -1.86
CA ASN A 80 9.85 -11.90 -1.60
C ASN A 80 10.34 -13.21 -0.98
N GLY A 81 9.41 -14.11 -0.66
CA GLY A 81 9.71 -15.39 -0.04
C GLY A 81 10.56 -16.30 -0.90
N GLN A 82 10.26 -16.37 -2.20
CA GLN A 82 11.01 -17.18 -3.16
C GLN A 82 12.48 -16.76 -3.21
N PHE A 83 12.73 -15.45 -3.26
CA PHE A 83 14.12 -14.93 -3.31
C PHE A 83 14.91 -15.31 -2.06
N ILE A 84 14.33 -15.18 -0.86
CA ILE A 84 14.97 -15.58 0.39
C ILE A 84 15.25 -17.08 0.41
N GLN A 85 14.26 -17.90 0.04
CA GLN A 85 14.38 -19.36 0.10
C GLN A 85 15.39 -19.90 -0.92
N GLN A 86 15.28 -19.50 -2.19
CA GLN A 86 16.12 -20.03 -3.27
C GLN A 86 17.59 -19.63 -3.13
N ASN A 87 17.85 -18.40 -2.65
CA ASN A 87 19.21 -17.93 -2.44
C ASN A 87 19.76 -18.27 -1.06
N LYS A 88 19.03 -19.04 -0.25
CA LYS A 88 19.40 -19.39 1.13
C LYS A 88 19.88 -18.17 1.94
N ILE A 89 19.10 -17.10 1.91
CA ILE A 89 19.38 -15.90 2.68
C ILE A 89 18.97 -16.15 4.13
N GLY A 90 19.95 -16.22 5.00
CA GLY A 90 19.81 -16.46 6.43
C GLY A 90 20.97 -15.87 7.19
N ILE A 91 21.02 -16.08 8.49
CA ILE A 91 22.08 -15.57 9.34
C ILE A 91 23.41 -16.18 8.88
N GLY A 92 24.42 -15.33 8.68
CA GLY A 92 25.75 -15.73 8.22
C GLY A 92 25.95 -15.73 6.70
N ALA A 93 24.88 -15.60 5.90
CA ALA A 93 25.04 -15.42 4.45
C ALA A 93 25.85 -14.16 4.13
N VAL A 94 26.65 -14.20 3.08
CA VAL A 94 27.40 -13.04 2.58
C VAL A 94 26.73 -12.53 1.31
N VAL A 95 26.43 -11.24 1.28
CA VAL A 95 25.64 -10.61 0.21
C VAL A 95 26.34 -9.36 -0.31
N GLN A 96 26.17 -9.09 -1.59
CA GLN A 96 26.56 -7.83 -2.21
C GLN A 96 25.37 -6.88 -2.22
N ILE A 97 25.54 -5.76 -1.56
CA ILE A 97 24.53 -4.68 -1.47
C ILE A 97 24.89 -3.60 -2.47
N ILE A 98 23.90 -3.16 -3.22
CA ILE A 98 23.99 -2.03 -4.13
C ILE A 98 23.03 -0.93 -3.70
N ARG A 99 23.47 0.31 -3.79
CA ARG A 99 22.64 1.50 -3.66
C ARG A 99 22.96 2.44 -4.81
N SER A 100 21.99 2.65 -5.69
CA SER A 100 22.08 3.58 -6.80
C SER A 100 21.26 4.82 -6.48
N GLY A 101 21.92 5.98 -6.34
CA GLY A 101 21.26 7.25 -5.97
C GLY A 101 20.48 7.16 -4.65
N ASP A 102 19.31 7.80 -4.58
CA ASP A 102 18.40 7.76 -3.43
C ASP A 102 17.46 6.52 -3.42
N VAL A 103 17.86 5.45 -4.08
CA VAL A 103 17.08 4.22 -4.17
C VAL A 103 17.27 3.36 -2.91
N ILE A 104 16.23 2.57 -2.57
CA ILE A 104 16.27 1.60 -1.48
C ILE A 104 17.39 0.59 -1.74
N PRO A 105 18.31 0.36 -0.77
CA PRO A 105 19.35 -0.64 -0.93
C PRO A 105 18.77 -2.03 -1.19
N TYR A 106 19.37 -2.77 -2.11
CA TYR A 106 18.95 -4.13 -2.44
C TYR A 106 20.12 -5.08 -2.60
N ILE A 107 19.82 -6.37 -2.47
CA ILE A 107 20.81 -7.44 -2.64
C ILE A 107 21.00 -7.68 -4.14
N LYS A 108 22.21 -7.42 -4.63
CA LYS A 108 22.61 -7.69 -6.03
C LYS A 108 22.96 -9.15 -6.25
N ALA A 109 23.67 -9.74 -5.29
CA ALA A 109 24.10 -11.14 -5.35
C ALA A 109 24.27 -11.71 -3.94
N VAL A 110 24.13 -13.02 -3.82
CA VAL A 110 24.51 -13.79 -2.62
C VAL A 110 25.80 -14.51 -2.97
N THR A 111 26.91 -14.10 -2.34
CA THR A 111 28.25 -14.66 -2.62
C THR A 111 28.51 -15.91 -1.80
N VAL A 112 27.98 -15.95 -0.57
CA VAL A 112 28.01 -17.14 0.28
C VAL A 112 26.59 -17.35 0.85
N PRO A 113 25.88 -18.40 0.44
CA PRO A 113 24.58 -18.71 1.02
C PRO A 113 24.73 -19.18 2.48
N ALA A 114 23.71 -18.98 3.30
CA ALA A 114 23.61 -19.60 4.61
C ALA A 114 23.32 -21.11 4.48
N GLU A 115 23.49 -21.85 5.56
CA GLU A 115 23.10 -23.27 5.62
C GLU A 115 21.60 -23.42 5.32
N THR A 116 20.78 -22.56 5.96
CA THR A 116 19.32 -22.51 5.79
C THR A 116 18.84 -21.08 5.56
N ALA A 117 17.84 -20.92 4.73
CA ALA A 117 17.13 -19.66 4.58
C ALA A 117 16.35 -19.32 5.86
N LYS A 118 16.39 -18.08 6.31
CA LYS A 118 15.58 -17.64 7.44
C LYS A 118 14.17 -17.24 6.98
N MET A 119 13.27 -18.20 6.92
CA MET A 119 11.86 -18.01 6.61
C MET A 119 11.07 -17.46 7.82
N PRO A 120 9.81 -17.00 7.66
CA PRO A 120 9.00 -16.52 8.78
C PRO A 120 8.82 -17.58 9.86
N THR A 121 8.73 -17.15 11.11
CA THR A 121 8.41 -18.01 12.26
C THR A 121 6.91 -18.14 12.49
N GLU A 122 6.14 -17.12 12.07
CA GLU A 122 4.67 -17.17 12.12
C GLU A 122 4.13 -18.17 11.10
N PRO A 123 2.99 -18.81 11.36
CA PRO A 123 2.32 -19.68 10.38
C PRO A 123 2.04 -18.93 9.08
N TYR A 124 2.51 -19.46 7.98
CA TYR A 124 2.34 -18.85 6.66
C TYR A 124 1.99 -19.89 5.60
N ILE A 125 1.44 -19.44 4.50
CA ILE A 125 1.15 -20.22 3.29
C ILE A 125 1.82 -19.56 2.09
N TRP A 126 2.24 -20.36 1.12
CA TRP A 126 2.71 -19.87 -0.15
C TRP A 126 1.53 -19.43 -1.03
N THR A 127 1.76 -18.40 -1.85
CA THR A 127 0.85 -18.08 -2.96
C THR A 127 0.91 -19.19 -4.02
N ASP A 128 -0.12 -19.28 -4.88
CA ASP A 128 -0.16 -20.24 -5.98
C ASP A 128 1.05 -20.14 -6.92
N THR A 129 1.56 -18.92 -7.11
CA THR A 129 2.78 -18.67 -7.90
C THR A 129 4.07 -19.08 -7.19
N HIS A 130 4.01 -19.44 -5.92
CA HIS A 130 5.15 -19.77 -5.06
C HIS A 130 6.23 -18.66 -5.01
N VAL A 131 5.82 -17.41 -5.17
CA VAL A 131 6.70 -16.22 -5.12
C VAL A 131 6.63 -15.54 -3.75
N ASP A 132 5.42 -15.28 -3.29
CA ASP A 132 5.16 -14.60 -2.03
C ASP A 132 4.65 -15.59 -0.95
N VAL A 133 4.83 -15.21 0.30
CA VAL A 133 4.26 -15.89 1.47
C VAL A 133 3.24 -14.99 2.17
N LEU A 134 2.15 -15.57 2.63
CA LEU A 134 1.03 -14.91 3.30
C LEU A 134 0.92 -15.43 4.74
N LEU A 135 0.55 -14.56 5.68
CA LEU A 135 0.12 -15.00 7.00
C LEU A 135 -1.08 -15.94 6.88
N ALA A 136 -1.03 -17.08 7.57
CA ALA A 136 -2.14 -18.02 7.61
C ALA A 136 -3.40 -17.43 8.29
N ASN A 137 -3.21 -16.54 9.27
CA ASN A 137 -4.26 -15.90 10.08
C ASN A 137 -4.28 -14.37 9.90
N LYS A 138 -4.16 -13.90 8.66
CA LYS A 138 -4.05 -12.47 8.35
C LYS A 138 -5.20 -11.61 8.89
N ASP A 139 -6.42 -12.15 8.90
CA ASP A 139 -7.63 -11.39 9.25
C ASP A 139 -7.72 -11.08 10.77
N ASP A 140 -7.05 -11.86 11.61
CA ASP A 140 -6.97 -11.64 13.06
C ASP A 140 -5.63 -11.05 13.50
N ASN A 141 -4.71 -10.81 12.57
CA ASN A 141 -3.38 -10.32 12.89
C ASN A 141 -3.41 -8.81 13.22
N GLN A 142 -2.99 -8.46 14.45
CA GLN A 142 -3.03 -7.09 14.95
C GLN A 142 -2.22 -6.10 14.11
N ILE A 143 -1.10 -6.53 13.52
CA ILE A 143 -0.25 -5.67 12.67
C ILE A 143 -0.94 -5.41 11.33
N VAL A 144 -1.60 -6.42 10.76
CA VAL A 144 -2.38 -6.28 9.53
C VAL A 144 -3.54 -5.32 9.74
N LEU A 145 -4.33 -5.52 10.81
CA LEU A 145 -5.45 -4.65 11.17
C LEU A 145 -5.00 -3.20 11.41
N GLU A 146 -3.90 -3.00 12.15
CA GLU A 146 -3.32 -1.67 12.38
C GLU A 146 -2.96 -0.97 11.07
N LYS A 147 -2.31 -1.68 10.16
CA LYS A 147 -1.94 -1.14 8.86
C LYS A 147 -3.16 -0.80 8.01
N GLN A 148 -4.18 -1.65 8.01
CA GLN A 148 -5.43 -1.40 7.28
C GLN A 148 -6.13 -0.15 7.80
N ILE A 149 -6.29 -0.02 9.13
CA ILE A 149 -6.92 1.14 9.76
C ILE A 149 -6.12 2.41 9.48
N THR A 150 -4.81 2.37 9.69
CA THR A 150 -3.94 3.53 9.46
C THR A 150 -4.00 3.99 8.00
N LEU A 151 -3.93 3.05 7.06
CA LEU A 151 -3.97 3.36 5.63
C LEU A 151 -5.34 3.85 5.17
N PHE A 152 -6.42 3.39 5.79
CA PHE A 152 -7.75 3.94 5.52
C PHE A 152 -7.80 5.43 5.85
N PHE A 153 -7.50 5.80 7.09
CA PHE A 153 -7.62 7.19 7.54
C PHE A 153 -6.61 8.12 6.85
N THR A 154 -5.38 7.65 6.61
CA THR A 154 -4.40 8.41 5.80
C THR A 154 -4.84 8.52 4.34
N GLY A 155 -5.40 7.49 3.77
CA GLY A 155 -5.89 7.46 2.38
C GLY A 155 -7.04 8.43 2.11
N ILE A 156 -7.89 8.67 3.10
CA ILE A 156 -8.94 9.70 3.03
C ILE A 156 -8.50 11.05 3.65
N GLU A 157 -7.20 11.20 3.97
CA GLU A 157 -6.58 12.44 4.45
C GLU A 157 -7.06 12.93 5.83
N VAL A 158 -7.47 12.02 6.70
CA VAL A 158 -7.81 12.37 8.09
C VAL A 158 -6.55 12.74 8.87
N VAL A 159 -6.58 13.89 9.52
CA VAL A 159 -5.49 14.41 10.34
C VAL A 159 -5.56 13.84 11.76
N GLY A 160 -4.41 13.41 12.30
CA GLY A 160 -4.27 12.99 13.69
C GLY A 160 -4.40 11.49 13.95
N LEU A 161 -4.75 10.67 12.96
CA LEU A 161 -4.78 9.20 13.07
C LEU A 161 -3.51 8.56 12.47
N SER A 162 -2.36 8.89 13.07
CA SER A 162 -1.10 8.20 12.80
C SER A 162 -1.10 6.78 13.38
N THR A 163 -0.13 5.95 12.95
CA THR A 163 0.06 4.58 13.47
C THR A 163 0.04 4.50 15.00
N GLY A 164 0.70 5.44 15.69
CA GLY A 164 0.73 5.45 17.16
C GLY A 164 -0.66 5.68 17.78
N ASN A 165 -1.46 6.56 17.21
CA ASN A 165 -2.81 6.83 17.68
C ASN A 165 -3.77 5.68 17.34
N VAL A 166 -3.62 5.07 16.17
CA VAL A 166 -4.39 3.86 15.79
C VAL A 166 -4.10 2.72 16.78
N LYS A 167 -2.83 2.51 17.17
CA LYS A 167 -2.48 1.52 18.21
C LYS A 167 -3.21 1.74 19.52
N ARG A 168 -3.29 3.00 19.99
CA ARG A 168 -4.00 3.35 21.20
C ARG A 168 -5.50 3.06 21.11
N LEU A 169 -6.12 3.41 19.96
CA LEU A 169 -7.51 3.10 19.68
C LEU A 169 -7.77 1.59 19.68
N MET A 170 -6.92 0.83 19.02
CA MET A 170 -7.03 -0.63 18.97
C MET A 170 -6.91 -1.26 20.37
N LYS A 171 -5.96 -0.78 21.20
CA LYS A 171 -5.81 -1.21 22.59
C LYS A 171 -7.06 -0.92 23.43
N ALA A 172 -7.77 0.16 23.11
CA ALA A 172 -9.03 0.53 23.75
C ALA A 172 -10.26 -0.21 23.18
N GLY A 173 -10.06 -1.16 22.24
CA GLY A 173 -11.14 -1.97 21.64
C GLY A 173 -11.73 -1.42 20.33
N TYR A 174 -11.24 -0.27 19.85
CA TYR A 174 -11.63 0.30 18.55
C TYR A 174 -10.72 -0.24 17.44
N ASN A 175 -10.93 -1.51 17.10
CA ASN A 175 -10.06 -2.28 16.21
C ASN A 175 -10.60 -2.46 14.79
N THR A 176 -11.58 -1.67 14.37
CA THR A 176 -12.09 -1.62 13.00
C THR A 176 -12.34 -0.18 12.57
N VAL A 177 -12.28 0.06 11.26
CA VAL A 177 -12.61 1.37 10.68
C VAL A 177 -14.03 1.78 11.10
N SER A 178 -15.00 0.88 10.99
CA SER A 178 -16.40 1.14 11.35
C SER A 178 -16.57 1.62 12.80
N LYS A 179 -15.90 0.98 13.76
CA LYS A 179 -15.93 1.40 15.17
C LYS A 179 -15.38 2.81 15.34
N ILE A 180 -14.26 3.13 14.69
CA ILE A 180 -13.62 4.45 14.81
C ILE A 180 -14.47 5.53 14.14
N LEU A 181 -15.07 5.27 12.98
CA LEU A 181 -15.96 6.22 12.30
C LEU A 181 -17.21 6.56 13.11
N GLN A 182 -17.64 5.69 14.01
CA GLN A 182 -18.82 5.88 14.86
C GLN A 182 -18.50 6.52 16.23
N MET A 183 -17.22 6.75 16.55
CA MET A 183 -16.81 7.39 17.79
C MET A 183 -17.26 8.85 17.85
N LYS A 184 -17.74 9.24 19.03
CA LYS A 184 -17.96 10.64 19.40
C LYS A 184 -16.69 11.24 20.01
N VAL A 185 -16.62 12.55 20.16
CA VAL A 185 -15.51 13.24 20.83
C VAL A 185 -15.26 12.65 22.23
N THR A 186 -16.33 12.38 22.97
CA THR A 186 -16.25 11.78 24.32
C THR A 186 -15.65 10.37 24.33
N ASP A 187 -15.83 9.60 23.25
CA ASP A 187 -15.24 8.26 23.15
C ASP A 187 -13.73 8.35 22.90
N PHE A 188 -13.30 9.27 22.04
CA PHE A 188 -11.86 9.55 21.86
C PHE A 188 -11.18 9.98 23.17
N MET A 189 -11.83 10.84 23.96
CA MET A 189 -11.31 11.33 25.24
C MET A 189 -11.11 10.23 26.28
N ARG A 190 -11.80 9.09 26.17
CA ARG A 190 -11.61 7.92 27.05
C ARG A 190 -10.38 7.09 26.70
N VAL A 191 -9.80 7.31 25.53
CA VAL A 191 -8.61 6.59 25.09
C VAL A 191 -7.36 7.25 25.64
N GLU A 192 -6.48 6.46 26.25
CA GLU A 192 -5.22 6.93 26.82
C GLU A 192 -4.40 7.77 25.83
N GLY A 193 -4.02 8.98 26.25
CA GLY A 193 -3.22 9.90 25.46
C GLY A 193 -4.01 10.80 24.49
N PHE A 194 -5.35 10.71 24.48
CA PHE A 194 -6.21 11.63 23.74
C PHE A 194 -6.77 12.71 24.66
N GLN A 195 -6.37 13.96 24.43
CA GLN A 195 -6.93 15.11 25.12
C GLN A 195 -8.07 15.73 24.29
N GLU A 196 -8.91 16.55 24.93
CA GLU A 196 -10.09 17.15 24.34
C GLU A 196 -9.84 17.80 22.97
N LYS A 197 -8.88 18.74 22.90
CA LYS A 197 -8.53 19.43 21.65
C LYS A 197 -8.12 18.46 20.52
N MET A 198 -7.43 17.39 20.87
CA MET A 198 -7.01 16.36 19.91
C MET A 198 -8.22 15.52 19.46
N ALA A 199 -9.08 15.14 20.39
CA ALA A 199 -10.30 14.38 20.13
C ALA A 199 -11.25 15.16 19.21
N GLU A 200 -11.46 16.44 19.50
CA GLU A 200 -12.26 17.36 18.66
C GLU A 200 -11.68 17.48 17.25
N LYS A 201 -10.36 17.71 17.14
CA LYS A 201 -9.66 17.84 15.86
C LYS A 201 -9.78 16.57 15.01
N ILE A 202 -9.58 15.41 15.60
CA ILE A 202 -9.68 14.13 14.87
C ILE A 202 -11.12 13.89 14.42
N HIS A 203 -12.10 14.06 15.34
CA HIS A 203 -13.50 13.88 15.00
C HIS A 203 -13.96 14.83 13.89
N ALA A 204 -13.62 16.11 13.97
CA ALA A 204 -13.92 17.10 12.94
C ALA A 204 -13.28 16.74 11.59
N SER A 205 -12.01 16.31 11.59
CA SER A 205 -11.30 15.87 10.39
C SER A 205 -11.99 14.66 9.76
N ILE A 206 -12.41 13.66 10.53
CA ILE A 206 -13.15 12.50 10.01
C ILE A 206 -14.45 12.97 9.32
N GLN A 207 -15.24 13.83 9.96
CA GLN A 207 -16.50 14.30 9.40
C GLN A 207 -16.30 15.08 8.10
N GLU A 208 -15.29 15.94 8.07
CA GLU A 208 -14.96 16.74 6.89
C GLU A 208 -14.49 15.87 5.72
N GLN A 209 -13.54 14.96 5.98
CA GLN A 209 -13.02 14.09 4.93
C GLN A 209 -14.08 13.13 4.38
N LEU A 210 -14.97 12.60 5.23
CA LEU A 210 -16.07 11.76 4.78
C LEU A 210 -17.06 12.52 3.88
N LYS A 211 -17.25 13.83 4.06
CA LYS A 211 -18.08 14.63 3.15
C LYS A 211 -17.44 14.78 1.78
N GLN A 212 -16.13 15.05 1.73
CA GLN A 212 -15.40 15.42 0.53
C GLN A 212 -14.92 14.23 -0.29
N VAL A 213 -14.57 13.09 0.35
CA VAL A 213 -13.97 11.94 -0.31
C VAL A 213 -14.88 11.35 -1.38
N SER A 214 -14.33 11.12 -2.57
CA SER A 214 -15.01 10.39 -3.64
C SER A 214 -15.15 8.90 -3.32
N LEU A 215 -16.15 8.24 -3.89
CA LEU A 215 -16.34 6.80 -3.70
C LEU A 215 -15.11 5.98 -4.17
N PRO A 216 -14.48 6.24 -5.34
CA PRO A 216 -13.27 5.53 -5.74
C PRO A 216 -12.12 5.65 -4.74
N LYS A 217 -11.86 6.86 -4.22
CA LYS A 217 -10.81 7.10 -3.22
C LYS A 217 -11.12 6.42 -1.89
N LEU A 218 -12.37 6.47 -1.45
CA LEU A 218 -12.85 5.80 -0.23
C LEU A 218 -12.64 4.28 -0.30
N LEU A 219 -13.06 3.64 -1.39
CA LEU A 219 -12.92 2.20 -1.59
C LEU A 219 -11.45 1.76 -1.74
N ALA A 220 -10.64 2.58 -2.39
CA ALA A 220 -9.19 2.35 -2.48
C ALA A 220 -8.53 2.41 -1.09
N ALA A 221 -8.88 3.40 -0.26
CA ALA A 221 -8.40 3.53 1.10
C ALA A 221 -8.85 2.36 1.99
N ALA A 222 -10.10 1.92 1.83
CA ALA A 222 -10.67 0.77 2.54
C ALA A 222 -10.04 -0.57 2.12
N ASN A 223 -9.38 -0.61 0.96
CA ASN A 223 -8.73 -1.82 0.43
C ASN A 223 -9.67 -3.05 0.32
N THR A 224 -10.95 -2.82 0.10
CA THR A 224 -11.98 -3.86 0.08
C THR A 224 -12.12 -4.56 -1.26
N LEU A 225 -11.68 -3.94 -2.35
CA LEU A 225 -11.79 -4.47 -3.72
C LEU A 225 -10.59 -5.32 -4.15
N GLY A 226 -9.73 -5.69 -3.21
CA GLY A 226 -8.61 -6.60 -3.42
C GLY A 226 -7.28 -5.91 -3.79
N ARG A 227 -6.22 -6.73 -3.77
CA ARG A 227 -4.86 -6.27 -4.04
C ARG A 227 -4.73 -5.70 -5.45
N GLY A 228 -4.10 -4.54 -5.55
CA GLY A 228 -3.89 -3.86 -6.83
C GLY A 228 -5.05 -3.01 -7.32
N MET A 229 -6.18 -2.98 -6.60
CA MET A 229 -7.33 -2.11 -6.84
C MET A 229 -7.14 -0.76 -6.14
N GLY A 230 -6.26 0.07 -6.64
CA GLY A 230 -6.12 1.47 -6.21
C GLY A 230 -7.09 2.40 -6.93
N GLU A 231 -7.16 3.66 -6.47
CA GLU A 231 -8.07 4.67 -7.01
C GLU A 231 -7.98 4.81 -8.56
N ARG A 232 -6.76 4.73 -9.11
CA ARG A 232 -6.54 4.83 -10.57
C ARG A 232 -7.27 3.77 -11.39
N LYS A 233 -7.55 2.60 -10.79
CA LYS A 233 -8.30 1.52 -11.43
C LYS A 233 -9.78 1.56 -11.07
N ILE A 234 -10.11 1.87 -9.82
CA ILE A 234 -11.51 1.94 -9.34
C ILE A 234 -12.25 3.09 -10.00
N LYS A 235 -11.62 4.25 -10.15
CA LYS A 235 -12.25 5.45 -10.70
C LYS A 235 -12.83 5.22 -12.10
N PRO A 236 -12.09 4.78 -13.12
CA PRO A 236 -12.66 4.54 -14.45
C PRO A 236 -13.72 3.44 -14.45
N ILE A 237 -13.65 2.46 -13.57
CA ILE A 237 -14.70 1.44 -13.44
C ILE A 237 -16.01 2.06 -12.99
N LEU A 238 -16.00 2.85 -11.93
CA LEU A 238 -17.20 3.46 -11.39
C LEU A 238 -17.73 4.64 -12.23
N GLU A 239 -16.86 5.27 -13.03
CA GLU A 239 -17.26 6.27 -14.03
C GLU A 239 -17.98 5.62 -15.21
N THR A 240 -17.50 4.45 -15.68
CA THR A 240 -18.11 3.75 -16.82
C THR A 240 -19.34 2.94 -16.41
N TYR A 241 -19.31 2.33 -15.24
CA TYR A 241 -20.38 1.47 -14.72
C TYR A 241 -20.76 1.86 -13.28
N PRO A 242 -21.53 2.96 -13.10
CA PRO A 242 -21.84 3.53 -11.77
C PRO A 242 -22.57 2.57 -10.83
N HIS A 243 -23.31 1.63 -11.39
CA HIS A 243 -24.14 0.67 -10.63
C HIS A 243 -23.49 -0.70 -10.43
N ILE A 244 -22.25 -0.90 -10.90
CA ILE A 244 -21.64 -2.24 -10.94
C ILE A 244 -21.52 -2.92 -9.57
N LEU A 245 -21.44 -2.15 -8.48
CA LEU A 245 -21.36 -2.69 -7.12
C LEU A 245 -22.69 -3.25 -6.62
N THR A 246 -23.82 -2.82 -7.20
CA THR A 246 -25.17 -3.17 -6.75
C THR A 246 -26.07 -3.72 -7.85
N SER A 247 -25.58 -3.81 -9.10
CA SER A 247 -26.34 -4.36 -10.22
C SER A 247 -26.62 -5.86 -10.03
N GLY A 248 -27.77 -6.30 -10.53
CA GLY A 248 -28.16 -7.73 -10.53
C GLY A 248 -27.50 -8.56 -11.60
N GLU A 249 -26.49 -8.04 -12.29
CA GLU A 249 -25.72 -8.77 -13.29
C GLU A 249 -24.91 -9.90 -12.67
N THR A 250 -24.71 -10.98 -13.44
CA THR A 250 -23.85 -12.08 -13.03
C THR A 250 -22.38 -11.63 -12.94
N ASP A 251 -21.59 -12.35 -12.16
CA ASP A 251 -20.15 -12.07 -12.02
C ASP A 251 -19.43 -12.13 -13.36
N GLU A 252 -19.83 -13.02 -14.26
CA GLU A 252 -19.23 -13.14 -15.59
C GLU A 252 -19.57 -11.94 -16.47
N GLU A 253 -20.80 -11.47 -16.46
CA GLU A 253 -21.20 -10.25 -17.17
C GLU A 253 -20.42 -9.04 -16.68
N LYS A 254 -20.29 -8.91 -15.37
CA LYS A 254 -19.46 -7.85 -14.75
C LYS A 254 -17.99 -7.94 -15.19
N ARG A 255 -17.40 -9.13 -15.17
CA ARG A 255 -16.00 -9.34 -15.62
C ARG A 255 -15.82 -8.96 -17.08
N MET A 256 -16.73 -9.36 -17.95
CA MET A 256 -16.67 -9.01 -19.39
C MET A 256 -16.75 -7.50 -19.59
N LYS A 257 -17.66 -6.80 -18.90
CA LYS A 257 -17.77 -5.34 -18.95
C LYS A 257 -16.48 -4.66 -18.50
N LEU A 258 -15.90 -5.08 -17.38
CA LEU A 258 -14.70 -4.48 -16.85
C LEU A 258 -13.48 -4.62 -17.77
N GLN A 259 -13.37 -5.72 -18.48
CA GLN A 259 -12.29 -5.97 -19.45
C GLN A 259 -12.36 -5.03 -20.68
N GLN A 260 -13.48 -4.35 -20.92
CA GLN A 260 -13.58 -3.31 -21.96
C GLN A 260 -12.91 -1.99 -21.56
N ILE A 261 -12.61 -1.82 -20.26
CA ILE A 261 -11.98 -0.60 -19.74
C ILE A 261 -10.47 -0.69 -19.95
N ASN A 262 -9.89 0.34 -20.58
CA ASN A 262 -8.44 0.39 -20.81
C ASN A 262 -7.67 0.32 -19.46
N GLY A 263 -6.72 -0.59 -19.36
CA GLY A 263 -5.92 -0.85 -18.15
C GLY A 263 -6.55 -1.83 -17.13
N ILE A 264 -7.72 -2.40 -17.45
CA ILE A 264 -8.35 -3.46 -16.66
C ILE A 264 -8.25 -4.78 -17.40
N GLY A 265 -7.25 -5.58 -17.10
CA GLY A 265 -7.10 -6.92 -17.64
C GLY A 265 -7.95 -7.96 -16.87
N LYS A 266 -7.92 -9.21 -17.36
CA LYS A 266 -8.69 -10.34 -16.82
C LYS A 266 -8.54 -10.52 -15.31
N GLU A 267 -7.31 -10.51 -14.81
CA GLU A 267 -7.02 -10.69 -13.38
C GLU A 267 -7.59 -9.54 -12.52
N ASN A 268 -7.47 -8.30 -13.00
CA ASN A 268 -8.02 -7.15 -12.29
C ASN A 268 -9.56 -7.18 -12.27
N ALA A 269 -10.18 -7.56 -13.39
CA ALA A 269 -11.63 -7.71 -13.48
C ALA A 269 -12.14 -8.82 -12.55
N HIS A 270 -11.44 -9.95 -12.49
CA HIS A 270 -11.75 -11.04 -11.58
C HIS A 270 -11.64 -10.59 -10.11
N THR A 271 -10.50 -10.01 -9.73
CA THR A 271 -10.26 -9.52 -8.36
C THR A 271 -11.30 -8.49 -7.93
N PHE A 272 -11.66 -7.55 -8.81
CA PHE A 272 -12.67 -6.54 -8.49
C PHE A 272 -14.03 -7.19 -8.22
N VAL A 273 -14.51 -8.03 -9.14
CA VAL A 273 -15.86 -8.64 -9.06
C VAL A 273 -15.98 -9.55 -7.85
N GLU A 274 -14.99 -10.39 -7.59
CA GLU A 274 -14.96 -11.30 -6.43
C GLU A 274 -15.04 -10.54 -5.10
N ASN A 275 -14.52 -9.33 -5.04
CA ASN A 275 -14.49 -8.52 -3.83
C ASN A 275 -15.64 -7.49 -3.71
N ILE A 276 -16.55 -7.40 -4.68
CA ILE A 276 -17.75 -6.53 -4.57
C ILE A 276 -18.51 -6.76 -3.26
N PRO A 277 -18.80 -7.99 -2.82
CA PRO A 277 -19.52 -8.21 -1.56
C PRO A 277 -18.83 -7.59 -0.35
N LYS A 278 -17.49 -7.66 -0.26
CA LYS A 278 -16.71 -7.04 0.83
C LYS A 278 -16.79 -5.52 0.81
N ALA A 279 -16.78 -4.92 -0.39
CA ALA A 279 -16.90 -3.48 -0.55
C ALA A 279 -18.28 -2.98 -0.10
N VAL A 280 -19.34 -3.68 -0.49
CA VAL A 280 -20.73 -3.35 -0.08
C VAL A 280 -20.92 -3.57 1.43
N GLU A 281 -20.41 -4.65 1.98
CA GLU A 281 -20.42 -4.91 3.42
C GLU A 281 -19.70 -3.80 4.20
N PHE A 282 -18.52 -3.39 3.77
CA PHE A 282 -17.78 -2.28 4.38
C PHE A 282 -18.59 -0.99 4.39
N LEU A 283 -19.17 -0.60 3.25
CA LEU A 283 -20.02 0.59 3.15
C LEU A 283 -21.22 0.51 4.08
N THR A 284 -21.84 -0.67 4.21
CA THR A 284 -22.96 -0.92 5.10
C THR A 284 -22.56 -0.78 6.57
N GLN A 285 -21.49 -1.46 6.99
CA GLN A 285 -20.98 -1.42 8.37
C GLN A 285 -20.54 -0.02 8.79
N CYS A 286 -19.96 0.74 7.86
CA CYS A 286 -19.52 2.12 8.08
C CYS A 286 -20.62 3.16 7.93
N LYS A 287 -21.86 2.77 7.56
CA LYS A 287 -23.00 3.67 7.27
C LYS A 287 -22.70 4.65 6.13
N LEU A 288 -21.97 4.20 5.11
CA LEU A 288 -21.52 5.00 3.97
C LEU A 288 -22.23 4.63 2.65
N MET A 289 -23.33 3.89 2.70
CA MET A 289 -24.08 3.48 1.49
C MET A 289 -24.60 4.68 0.68
N TYR A 290 -24.80 5.85 1.31
CA TYR A 290 -25.18 7.08 0.61
C TYR A 290 -24.13 7.53 -0.44
N LYS A 291 -22.87 7.14 -0.29
CA LYS A 291 -21.81 7.44 -1.26
C LYS A 291 -22.04 6.77 -2.63
N LEU A 292 -22.73 5.63 -2.65
CA LEU A 292 -23.14 4.98 -3.91
C LEU A 292 -24.14 5.84 -4.66
N VAL A 293 -25.16 6.35 -3.96
CA VAL A 293 -26.20 7.21 -4.57
C VAL A 293 -25.59 8.51 -5.09
N THR A 294 -24.72 9.15 -4.31
CA THR A 294 -24.04 10.40 -4.72
C THR A 294 -23.18 10.18 -5.96
N ASN A 295 -22.45 9.06 -6.04
CA ASN A 295 -21.63 8.72 -7.20
C ASN A 295 -22.47 8.54 -8.47
N GLN A 296 -23.62 7.88 -8.35
CA GLN A 296 -24.54 7.64 -9.45
C GLN A 296 -25.18 8.94 -9.98
N THR A 297 -25.58 9.84 -9.11
CA THR A 297 -26.22 11.13 -9.46
C THR A 297 -25.24 12.08 -10.16
N ASN A 298 -24.00 12.14 -9.73
CA ASN A 298 -22.99 13.03 -10.33
C ASN A 298 -22.62 12.63 -11.76
N GLN A 299 -22.83 11.38 -12.15
CA GLN A 299 -22.51 10.88 -13.50
C GLN A 299 -23.69 10.96 -14.47
N THR A 300 -24.92 11.00 -13.97
CA THR A 300 -26.13 11.22 -14.81
C THR A 300 -26.28 12.68 -15.23
N ASN A 301 -25.58 13.61 -14.58
CA ASN A 301 -25.62 15.05 -14.84
C ASN A 301 -24.41 15.56 -15.65
N GLN A 302 -23.55 14.69 -16.16
CA GLN A 302 -22.45 14.96 -17.10
C GLN A 302 -22.77 14.35 -18.47
#